data_0244e86e396c94f76f54961df9b11dd3
#
_entry.id   0244e86e396c94f76f54961df9b11dd3
#
_cell.length_a   1.000
_cell.length_b   1.000
_cell.length_c   1.000
_cell.angle_alpha   90.00
_cell.angle_beta   90.00
_cell.angle_gamma   90.00
#
_symmetry.space_group_name_H-M   'P 1'
#
loop_
_entity.id
_entity.type
_entity.pdbx_description
1 polymer ?
#
loop_
_entity_poly.entity_id
_entity_poly.type
_entity_poly.pdbx_seq_one_letter_code
_entity_poly.pdbx_strand_id
1 'polypeptide(L)'
;MTQTQKIELPLESVTDNTTQSGGYNVLDISSFNHPVKSLFFGYGCSGSNFAGDRFSFINADLFINGISFLENMSPTYFHTVQNYYKSNYGQTEFDIDSHTGVYTRYFVYHFCLNASDYNPSGSCNFSRLDNAKLILRGVEKGELRPSNQDVYVYAVNYNVLRIKDGLAGILFGN
;
A
#
# COMPACT_ATOMS: atom_id res chain seq x y z
N MET A 1 1.96 2.25 15.62
CA MET A 1 0.50 2.13 15.42
C MET A 1 0.22 1.79 13.98
N THR A 2 -0.86 1.07 13.72
CA THR A 2 -1.31 0.75 12.37
C THR A 2 -2.63 1.45 12.15
N GLN A 3 -2.71 2.31 11.15
CA GLN A 3 -3.97 2.88 10.68
C GLN A 3 -4.42 2.12 9.44
N THR A 4 -5.70 1.79 9.40
CA THR A 4 -6.29 1.03 8.29
C THR A 4 -7.36 1.88 7.64
N GLN A 5 -7.29 2.02 6.33
CA GLN A 5 -8.37 2.60 5.54
C GLN A 5 -8.88 1.55 4.56
N LYS A 6 -10.19 1.30 4.64
CA LYS A 6 -10.90 0.52 3.62
C LYS A 6 -11.30 1.47 2.50
N ILE A 7 -10.83 1.19 1.30
CA ILE A 7 -11.23 1.92 0.11
C ILE A 7 -12.04 0.96 -0.76
N GLU A 8 -13.35 1.21 -0.84
CA GLU A 8 -14.19 0.50 -1.80
C GLU A 8 -13.86 1.04 -3.19
N LEU A 9 -13.47 0.16 -4.08
CA LEU A 9 -13.17 0.50 -5.46
C LEU A 9 -14.46 0.46 -6.27
N PRO A 10 -15.06 1.61 -6.63
CA PRO A 10 -15.99 1.62 -7.75
C PRO A 10 -15.17 1.24 -9.01
N LEU A 11 -15.60 0.20 -9.69
CA LEU A 11 -15.13 -0.14 -11.03
C LEU A 11 -15.66 0.92 -12.00
N GLU A 12 -15.07 2.08 -12.03
CA GLU A 12 -15.23 2.98 -13.16
C GLU A 12 -14.33 2.45 -14.28
N SER A 13 -14.94 1.65 -15.16
CA SER A 13 -14.35 1.30 -16.44
C SER A 13 -14.34 2.55 -17.33
N VAL A 14 -13.34 3.37 -17.19
CA VAL A 14 -13.04 4.34 -18.24
C VAL A 14 -12.43 3.54 -19.39
N THR A 15 -13.25 3.22 -20.36
CA THR A 15 -12.82 2.70 -21.65
C THR A 15 -12.12 3.83 -22.40
N ASP A 16 -10.84 4.00 -22.16
CA ASP A 16 -10.00 4.73 -23.09
C ASP A 16 -9.59 3.78 -24.21
N ASN A 17 -9.84 4.19 -25.45
CA ASN A 17 -9.73 3.40 -26.69
C ASN A 17 -8.27 3.10 -27.11
N THR A 18 -7.35 2.98 -26.18
CA THR A 18 -6.00 2.49 -26.42
C THR A 18 -5.81 1.16 -25.71
N THR A 19 -5.94 0.10 -26.45
CA THR A 19 -5.48 -1.31 -26.31
C THR A 19 -4.79 -1.76 -24.99
N GLN A 20 -5.12 -1.24 -23.83
CA GLN A 20 -4.81 -1.78 -22.53
C GLN A 20 -6.10 -2.01 -21.77
N SER A 21 -6.50 -3.26 -21.70
CA SER A 21 -7.61 -3.70 -20.85
C SER A 21 -7.19 -3.58 -19.39
N GLY A 22 -7.57 -2.52 -18.73
CA GLY A 22 -7.31 -2.33 -17.31
C GLY A 22 -7.55 -0.89 -16.91
N GLY A 23 -8.66 -0.63 -16.22
CA GLY A 23 -8.94 0.67 -15.62
C GLY A 23 -7.87 1.05 -14.59
N TYR A 24 -7.81 2.32 -14.22
CA TYR A 24 -7.00 2.76 -13.09
C TYR A 24 -7.86 2.90 -11.84
N ASN A 25 -7.27 2.61 -10.69
CA ASN A 25 -7.89 2.76 -9.38
C ASN A 25 -7.17 3.84 -8.59
N VAL A 26 -7.90 4.84 -8.13
CA VAL A 26 -7.35 5.92 -7.30
C VAL A 26 -7.68 5.63 -5.84
N LEU A 27 -6.65 5.41 -5.05
CA LEU A 27 -6.75 5.20 -3.61
C LEU A 27 -6.39 6.51 -2.91
N ASP A 28 -7.40 7.18 -2.33
CA ASP A 28 -7.16 8.38 -1.53
C ASP A 28 -6.63 7.96 -0.15
N ILE A 29 -5.41 8.33 0.15
CA ILE A 29 -4.71 8.02 1.40
C ILE A 29 -4.44 9.27 2.24
N SER A 30 -5.10 10.39 1.93
CA SER A 30 -4.94 11.66 2.65
C SER A 30 -5.49 11.64 4.08
N SER A 31 -6.35 10.67 4.41
CA SER A 31 -6.91 10.50 5.76
C SER A 31 -5.93 9.92 6.79
N PHE A 32 -4.78 9.42 6.36
CA PHE A 32 -3.75 8.96 7.29
C PHE A 32 -3.14 10.13 8.06
N ASN A 33 -2.72 9.84 9.29
CA ASN A 33 -2.12 10.81 10.20
C ASN A 33 -0.74 10.34 10.68
N HIS A 34 0.00 11.26 11.29
CA HIS A 34 1.29 11.02 11.92
C HIS A 34 2.42 10.71 10.94
N PRO A 35 3.66 10.62 11.42
CA PRO A 35 4.80 10.22 10.61
C PRO A 35 4.68 8.76 10.15
N VAL A 36 4.32 8.54 8.90
CA VAL A 36 4.18 7.21 8.31
C VAL A 36 5.54 6.67 7.92
N LYS A 37 5.86 5.49 8.42
CA LYS A 37 7.08 4.73 8.12
C LYS A 37 6.93 3.92 6.84
N SER A 38 5.78 3.24 6.70
CA SER A 38 5.52 2.32 5.60
C SER A 38 4.05 2.30 5.23
N LEU A 39 3.78 2.17 3.92
CA LEU A 39 2.46 1.92 3.37
C LEU A 39 2.43 0.49 2.84
N PHE A 40 1.50 -0.30 3.31
CA PHE A 40 1.19 -1.62 2.79
C PHE A 40 -0.14 -1.55 2.05
N PHE A 41 -0.25 -2.18 0.91
CA PHE A 41 -1.51 -2.30 0.20
C PHE A 41 -1.71 -3.70 -0.33
N GLY A 42 -2.92 -4.20 -0.20
CA GLY A 42 -3.27 -5.57 -0.53
C GLY A 42 -4.76 -5.82 -0.49
N TYR A 43 -5.16 -7.02 -0.88
CA TYR A 43 -6.54 -7.44 -0.72
C TYR A 43 -6.84 -7.83 0.73
N GLY A 44 -8.07 -7.55 1.15
CA GLY A 44 -8.57 -8.03 2.44
C GLY A 44 -8.76 -9.55 2.44
N CYS A 45 -8.34 -10.19 3.53
CA CYS A 45 -8.63 -11.60 3.75
C CYS A 45 -10.12 -11.81 3.97
N SER A 46 -10.81 -12.40 3.01
CA SER A 46 -12.18 -12.87 3.20
C SER A 46 -12.20 -14.41 3.31
N GLY A 47 -12.05 -14.92 4.54
CA GLY A 47 -12.22 -16.36 4.81
C GLY A 47 -10.97 -17.23 4.62
N SER A 48 -11.17 -18.55 4.55
CA SER A 48 -10.11 -19.57 4.62
C SER A 48 -9.35 -19.85 3.34
N ASN A 49 -9.63 -19.15 2.23
CA ASN A 49 -9.00 -19.40 0.94
C ASN A 49 -7.86 -18.42 0.67
N PHE A 50 -6.73 -18.65 1.33
CA PHE A 50 -5.52 -17.85 1.17
C PHE A 50 -4.97 -17.77 -0.27
N ALA A 51 -5.24 -18.73 -1.12
CA ALA A 51 -4.79 -18.72 -2.52
C ALA A 51 -5.49 -17.64 -3.37
N GLY A 52 -6.68 -17.22 -2.96
CA GLY A 52 -7.49 -16.21 -3.63
C GLY A 52 -7.14 -14.75 -3.34
N ASP A 53 -6.26 -14.44 -2.38
CA ASP A 53 -6.02 -13.07 -1.89
C ASP A 53 -4.82 -12.37 -2.57
N ARG A 54 -4.44 -12.83 -3.75
CA ARG A 54 -3.35 -12.25 -4.52
C ARG A 54 -3.88 -11.36 -5.64
N PHE A 55 -3.17 -10.28 -5.91
CA PHE A 55 -3.47 -9.40 -7.05
C PHE A 55 -2.18 -8.86 -7.65
N SER A 56 -2.31 -8.30 -8.83
CA SER A 56 -1.24 -7.56 -9.48
C SER A 56 -1.79 -6.31 -10.16
N PHE A 57 -0.90 -5.50 -10.69
CA PHE A 57 -1.19 -4.32 -11.48
C PHE A 57 -0.06 -4.12 -12.49
N ILE A 58 -0.28 -3.32 -13.52
CA ILE A 58 0.77 -3.04 -14.51
C ILE A 58 1.78 -2.07 -13.92
N ASN A 59 1.31 -0.93 -13.39
CA ASN A 59 2.14 0.05 -12.73
C ASN A 59 1.36 0.83 -11.67
N ALA A 60 2.08 1.51 -10.79
CA ALA A 60 1.51 2.37 -9.78
C ALA A 60 2.24 3.71 -9.68
N ASP A 61 1.47 4.75 -9.36
CA ASP A 61 1.96 6.09 -9.10
C ASP A 61 1.60 6.51 -7.67
N LEU A 62 2.50 7.24 -7.01
CA LEU A 62 2.25 7.86 -5.72
C LEU A 62 2.33 9.37 -5.84
N PHE A 63 1.23 10.06 -5.54
CA PHE A 63 1.16 11.51 -5.51
C PHE A 63 1.08 12.01 -4.07
N ILE A 64 1.86 13.05 -3.78
CA ILE A 64 1.89 13.73 -2.49
C ILE A 64 1.80 15.23 -2.74
N ASN A 65 0.74 15.87 -2.22
CA ASN A 65 0.44 17.30 -2.40
C ASN A 65 0.46 17.75 -3.88
N GLY A 66 -0.08 16.89 -4.77
CA GLY A 66 -0.17 17.17 -6.20
C GLY A 66 1.13 16.96 -6.97
N ILE A 67 2.22 16.58 -6.30
CA ILE A 67 3.49 16.25 -6.93
C ILE A 67 3.58 14.74 -7.09
N SER A 68 3.98 14.28 -8.25
CA SER A 68 4.30 12.88 -8.46
C SER A 68 5.57 12.53 -7.71
N PHE A 69 5.42 11.70 -6.68
CA PHE A 69 6.52 11.23 -5.86
C PHE A 69 7.13 9.94 -6.44
N LEU A 70 6.29 9.08 -7.01
CA LEU A 70 6.65 7.89 -7.77
C LEU A 70 5.79 7.83 -9.02
N GLU A 71 6.40 7.47 -10.16
CA GLU A 71 5.71 7.30 -11.43
C GLU A 71 6.07 5.97 -12.08
N ASN A 72 5.06 5.30 -12.63
CA ASN A 72 5.20 4.07 -13.42
C ASN A 72 5.99 2.95 -12.72
N MET A 73 5.86 2.84 -11.41
CA MET A 73 6.55 1.78 -10.65
C MET A 73 5.86 0.44 -10.82
N SER A 74 6.65 -0.58 -11.17
CA SER A 74 6.15 -1.95 -11.37
C SER A 74 5.79 -2.63 -10.05
N PRO A 75 4.97 -3.70 -10.07
CA PRO A 75 4.69 -4.53 -8.90
C PRO A 75 5.96 -5.07 -8.23
N THR A 76 6.95 -5.46 -9.04
CA THR A 76 8.25 -5.95 -8.56
C THR A 76 8.97 -4.92 -7.69
N TYR A 77 8.85 -3.63 -8.03
CA TYR A 77 9.44 -2.57 -7.21
C TYR A 77 8.87 -2.58 -5.79
N PHE A 78 7.55 -2.64 -5.66
CA PHE A 78 6.88 -2.61 -4.35
C PHE A 78 7.02 -3.91 -3.57
N HIS A 79 7.08 -5.05 -4.24
CA HIS A 79 7.17 -6.34 -3.55
C HIS A 79 8.62 -6.75 -3.27
N THR A 80 9.50 -6.69 -4.27
CA THR A 80 10.85 -7.25 -4.18
C THR A 80 11.88 -6.19 -3.79
N VAL A 81 11.94 -5.07 -4.56
CA VAL A 81 12.99 -4.07 -4.37
C VAL A 81 12.87 -3.36 -3.02
N GLN A 82 11.66 -2.94 -2.65
CA GLN A 82 11.42 -2.28 -1.36
C GLN A 82 11.76 -3.20 -0.17
N ASN A 83 11.37 -4.46 -0.23
CA ASN A 83 11.66 -5.41 0.84
C ASN A 83 13.16 -5.74 0.91
N TYR A 84 13.81 -5.95 -0.22
CA TYR A 84 15.22 -6.30 -0.25
C TYR A 84 16.13 -5.20 0.30
N TYR A 85 15.89 -3.95 -0.09
CA TYR A 85 16.77 -2.83 0.29
C TYR A 85 16.39 -2.14 1.60
N LYS A 86 15.14 -2.24 2.02
CA LYS A 86 14.62 -1.44 3.13
C LYS A 86 14.01 -2.23 4.27
N SER A 87 13.98 -3.55 4.19
CA SER A 87 13.45 -4.37 5.29
C SER A 87 14.13 -5.73 5.35
N ASN A 88 13.99 -6.39 6.50
CA ASN A 88 14.37 -7.79 6.67
C ASN A 88 13.16 -8.73 6.47
N TYR A 89 12.07 -8.22 5.92
CA TYR A 89 10.93 -9.05 5.57
C TYR A 89 11.34 -10.00 4.44
N GLY A 90 11.26 -11.28 4.71
CA GLY A 90 11.49 -12.28 3.68
C GLY A 90 10.53 -12.10 2.52
N GLN A 91 10.96 -12.49 1.34
CA GLN A 91 10.05 -12.58 0.19
C GLN A 91 8.96 -13.60 0.56
N THR A 92 7.73 -13.14 0.56
CA THR A 92 6.57 -14.01 0.69
C THR A 92 6.27 -14.66 -0.66
N GLU A 93 5.46 -15.69 -0.63
CA GLU A 93 4.97 -16.34 -1.84
C GLU A 93 4.43 -15.34 -2.86
N PHE A 94 4.93 -15.40 -4.08
CA PHE A 94 4.40 -14.67 -5.22
C PHE A 94 4.29 -15.61 -6.43
N ASP A 95 3.34 -15.34 -7.29
CA ASP A 95 3.24 -15.98 -8.59
C ASP A 95 3.67 -14.98 -9.68
N ILE A 96 4.29 -15.49 -10.73
CA ILE A 96 4.64 -14.70 -11.91
C ILE A 96 3.62 -15.00 -12.99
N ASP A 97 2.95 -13.95 -13.45
CA ASP A 97 2.06 -14.02 -14.60
C ASP A 97 2.74 -13.45 -15.84
N SER A 98 2.36 -13.98 -17.01
CA SER A 98 2.87 -13.53 -18.31
C SER A 98 2.46 -12.10 -18.67
N HIS A 99 1.41 -11.55 -18.05
CA HIS A 99 0.86 -10.22 -18.36
C HIS A 99 1.36 -9.12 -17.43
N THR A 100 1.29 -9.35 -16.12
CA THR A 100 1.59 -8.31 -15.11
C THR A 100 2.83 -8.60 -14.27
N GLY A 101 3.38 -9.80 -14.36
CA GLY A 101 4.64 -10.21 -13.74
C GLY A 101 4.49 -10.77 -12.34
N VAL A 102 4.08 -10.00 -11.35
CA VAL A 102 4.10 -10.42 -9.94
C VAL A 102 2.72 -10.37 -9.33
N TYR A 103 2.22 -11.54 -8.89
CA TYR A 103 1.00 -11.67 -8.07
C TYR A 103 1.39 -11.96 -6.63
N THR A 104 0.92 -11.13 -5.71
CA THR A 104 1.20 -11.29 -4.29
C THR A 104 0.01 -10.83 -3.42
N ARG A 105 0.06 -11.12 -2.13
CA ARG A 105 -0.96 -10.70 -1.17
C ARG A 105 -0.81 -9.24 -0.77
N TYR A 106 0.39 -8.70 -0.77
CA TYR A 106 0.65 -7.33 -0.40
C TYR A 106 1.81 -6.74 -1.18
N PHE A 107 1.76 -5.45 -1.29
CA PHE A 107 2.82 -4.58 -1.79
C PHE A 107 3.15 -3.57 -0.71
N VAL A 108 4.37 -3.05 -0.71
CA VAL A 108 4.81 -2.10 0.30
C VAL A 108 5.64 -0.99 -0.30
N TYR A 109 5.48 0.20 0.26
CA TYR A 109 6.40 1.32 0.07
C TYR A 109 6.91 1.82 1.42
N HIS A 110 8.24 1.88 1.58
CA HIS A 110 8.90 2.36 2.79
C HIS A 110 9.43 3.77 2.60
N PHE A 111 8.97 4.72 3.42
CA PHE A 111 9.51 6.08 3.49
C PHE A 111 10.81 6.13 4.30
N CYS A 112 11.11 5.11 5.09
CA CYS A 112 12.32 4.98 5.87
C CYS A 112 13.46 4.31 5.09
N LEU A 113 14.68 4.39 5.65
CA LEU A 113 15.84 3.69 5.11
C LEU A 113 15.85 2.21 5.49
N ASN A 114 15.48 1.90 6.75
CA ASN A 114 15.33 0.53 7.22
C ASN A 114 14.03 0.37 8.01
N ALA A 115 13.12 -0.43 7.46
CA ALA A 115 11.80 -0.67 8.07
C ALA A 115 11.85 -1.68 9.21
N SER A 116 12.90 -2.49 9.31
CA SER A 116 13.05 -3.49 10.36
C SER A 116 13.66 -2.94 11.64
N ASP A 117 14.31 -1.78 11.58
CA ASP A 117 14.90 -1.17 12.75
C ASP A 117 13.84 -0.54 13.67
N TYR A 118 14.10 -0.64 14.97
CA TYR A 118 13.28 0.04 15.98
C TYR A 118 13.54 1.56 15.99
N ASN A 119 14.75 1.98 15.63
CA ASN A 119 15.09 3.39 15.55
C ASN A 119 14.49 4.03 14.29
N PRO A 120 13.87 5.21 14.40
CA PRO A 120 13.36 5.91 13.23
C PRO A 120 14.49 6.27 12.26
N SER A 121 14.35 5.83 11.00
CA SER A 121 15.33 6.10 9.93
C SER A 121 14.72 6.89 8.76
N GLY A 122 13.54 7.46 8.96
CA GLY A 122 12.80 8.26 8.01
C GLY A 122 11.30 8.02 8.11
N SER A 123 10.53 9.00 7.66
CA SER A 123 9.07 8.94 7.61
C SER A 123 8.52 10.05 6.73
N CYS A 124 7.28 9.90 6.29
CA CYS A 124 6.48 10.95 5.67
C CYS A 124 5.37 11.37 6.65
N ASN A 125 5.32 12.66 7.01
CA ASN A 125 4.32 13.15 7.95
C ASN A 125 2.98 13.42 7.27
N PHE A 126 2.09 12.45 7.31
CA PHE A 126 0.76 12.53 6.71
C PHE A 126 -0.16 13.55 7.37
N SER A 127 0.06 13.92 8.63
CA SER A 127 -0.70 15.02 9.26
C SER A 127 -0.48 16.40 8.63
N ARG A 128 0.50 16.52 7.74
CA ARG A 128 0.82 17.76 7.02
C ARG A 128 0.57 17.67 5.52
N LEU A 129 -0.09 16.62 5.08
CA LEU A 129 -0.44 16.43 3.68
C LEU A 129 -1.91 16.75 3.48
N ASP A 130 -2.19 17.63 2.54
CA ASP A 130 -3.56 17.97 2.15
C ASP A 130 -4.12 16.97 1.14
N ASN A 131 -3.26 16.34 0.37
CA ASN A 131 -3.64 15.42 -0.69
C ASN A 131 -2.55 14.34 -0.87
N ALA A 132 -2.93 13.08 -0.69
CA ALA A 132 -2.06 11.95 -0.98
C ALA A 132 -2.87 10.85 -1.67
N LYS A 133 -2.39 10.37 -2.82
CA LYS A 133 -3.10 9.38 -3.64
C LYS A 133 -2.14 8.32 -4.13
N LEU A 134 -2.56 7.07 -4.03
CA LEU A 134 -1.93 5.94 -4.68
C LEU A 134 -2.82 5.54 -5.87
N ILE A 135 -2.27 5.53 -7.07
CA ILE A 135 -2.97 5.17 -8.29
C ILE A 135 -2.42 3.84 -8.78
N LEU A 136 -3.30 2.85 -8.91
CA LEU A 136 -2.96 1.54 -9.47
C LEU A 136 -3.55 1.44 -10.87
N ARG A 137 -2.73 1.10 -11.86
CA ARG A 137 -3.15 0.96 -13.25
C ARG A 137 -3.13 -0.50 -13.67
N GLY A 138 -4.17 -0.91 -14.40
CA GLY A 138 -4.29 -2.27 -14.90
C GLY A 138 -4.30 -3.31 -13.78
N VAL A 139 -5.15 -3.10 -12.76
CA VAL A 139 -5.32 -4.07 -11.68
C VAL A 139 -5.91 -5.35 -12.22
N GLU A 140 -5.19 -6.43 -12.08
CA GLU A 140 -5.62 -7.77 -12.46
C GLU A 140 -5.85 -8.63 -11.23
N LYS A 141 -6.93 -9.38 -11.28
CA LYS A 141 -7.33 -10.34 -10.25
C LYS A 141 -6.97 -11.74 -10.73
N GLY A 142 -6.43 -12.57 -9.86
CA GLY A 142 -6.23 -13.99 -10.17
C GLY A 142 -7.56 -14.69 -10.50
N GLU A 143 -7.53 -15.71 -11.35
CA GLU A 143 -8.71 -16.39 -11.94
C GLU A 143 -9.70 -16.99 -10.94
N LEU A 144 -9.34 -17.13 -9.68
CA LEU A 144 -10.14 -17.81 -8.66
C LEU A 144 -10.94 -16.85 -7.74
N ARG A 145 -11.18 -15.60 -8.14
CA ARG A 145 -11.65 -14.57 -7.21
C ARG A 145 -13.06 -14.09 -7.45
N PRO A 146 -13.84 -13.88 -6.37
CA PRO A 146 -15.10 -13.16 -6.45
C PRO A 146 -14.83 -11.70 -6.87
N SER A 147 -15.72 -11.17 -7.70
CA SER A 147 -15.62 -9.88 -8.38
C SER A 147 -15.57 -8.62 -7.47
N ASN A 148 -15.68 -8.77 -6.16
CA ASN A 148 -15.90 -7.67 -5.20
C ASN A 148 -14.91 -7.67 -4.04
N GLN A 149 -13.62 -7.83 -4.30
CA GLN A 149 -12.63 -7.66 -3.22
C GLN A 149 -12.06 -6.24 -3.24
N ASP A 150 -12.09 -5.61 -2.08
CA ASP A 150 -11.55 -4.28 -1.86
C ASP A 150 -10.02 -4.33 -1.68
N VAL A 151 -9.35 -3.31 -2.15
CA VAL A 151 -7.94 -3.07 -1.81
C VAL A 151 -7.89 -2.29 -0.51
N TYR A 152 -7.12 -2.79 0.44
CA TYR A 152 -6.87 -2.13 1.72
C TYR A 152 -5.48 -1.50 1.70
N VAL A 153 -5.41 -0.29 2.21
CA VAL A 153 -4.13 0.39 2.45
C VAL A 153 -3.94 0.52 3.95
N TYR A 154 -2.76 0.10 4.41
CA TYR A 154 -2.36 0.15 5.81
C TYR A 154 -1.15 1.07 5.95
N ALA A 155 -1.24 2.05 6.84
CA ALA A 155 -0.11 2.89 7.20
C ALA A 155 0.47 2.46 8.54
N VAL A 156 1.76 2.16 8.57
CA VAL A 156 2.52 1.98 9.81
C VAL A 156 3.18 3.29 10.16
N ASN A 157 2.78 3.91 11.26
CA ASN A 157 3.27 5.21 11.69
C ASN A 157 3.98 5.17 13.05
N TYR A 158 4.79 6.19 13.29
CA TYR A 158 5.40 6.43 14.59
C TYR A 158 4.43 7.18 15.51
N ASN A 159 4.48 6.84 16.78
CA ASN A 159 3.82 7.58 17.83
C ASN A 159 4.70 7.57 19.11
N VAL A 160 4.40 8.43 20.06
CA VAL A 160 5.15 8.53 21.31
C VAL A 160 4.29 7.99 22.44
N LEU A 161 4.79 6.98 23.15
CA LEU A 161 4.23 6.54 24.41
C LEU A 161 4.80 7.42 25.51
N ARG A 162 3.95 8.21 26.16
CA ARG A 162 4.32 9.02 27.32
C ARG A 162 3.94 8.31 28.59
N ILE A 163 4.91 8.16 29.49
CA ILE A 163 4.69 7.63 30.85
C ILE A 163 5.03 8.75 31.81
N LYS A 164 4.08 9.18 32.62
CA LYS A 164 4.25 10.21 33.63
C LYS A 164 3.40 9.90 34.85
N ASP A 165 3.99 10.00 36.03
CA ASP A 165 3.33 9.84 37.35
C ASP A 165 2.54 8.49 37.46
N GLY A 166 3.10 7.42 36.92
CA GLY A 166 2.46 6.09 36.88
C GLY A 166 1.36 5.90 35.85
N LEU A 167 1.06 6.93 35.04
CA LEU A 167 0.07 6.86 33.96
C LEU A 167 0.78 6.77 32.59
N ALA A 168 0.28 5.89 31.74
CA ALA A 168 0.77 5.74 30.38
C ALA A 168 -0.31 6.16 29.37
N GLY A 169 0.10 6.89 28.33
CA GLY A 169 -0.79 7.31 27.25
C GLY A 169 -0.03 7.60 25.97
N ILE A 170 -0.74 7.53 24.85
CA ILE A 170 -0.18 7.90 23.55
C ILE A 170 -0.24 9.43 23.44
N LEU A 171 0.87 10.05 23.03
CA LEU A 171 0.98 11.51 22.97
C LEU A 171 0.10 12.09 21.85
N PHE A 172 0.02 11.41 20.70
CA PHE A 172 -0.77 11.83 19.58
C PHE A 172 -1.95 10.86 19.43
N GLY A 173 -3.17 11.35 19.74
CA GLY A 173 -4.40 10.60 19.48
C GLY A 173 -4.74 10.56 17.99
N ASN A 174 -5.54 9.59 17.59
CA ASN A 174 -6.16 9.57 16.26
C ASN A 174 -7.41 10.41 16.28
#